data_c01cd2f63773a9bf0b5bc1c1ad384c43
#
_entry.id   c01cd2f63773a9bf0b5bc1c1ad384c43
#
_cell.length_a   1.000
_cell.length_b   1.000
_cell.length_c   1.000
_cell.angle_alpha   90.00
_cell.angle_beta   90.00
_cell.angle_gamma   90.00
#
_symmetry.space_group_name_H-M   'P 1'
#
loop_
_entity.id
_entity.type
_entity.pdbx_description
1 polymer ?
#
loop_
_entity_poly.entity_id
_entity_poly.type
_entity_poly.pdbx_seq_one_letter_code
_entity_poly.pdbx_strand_id
1 'polypeptide(L)'
;MPNNPLVDPFGRVHDYLRISVTDHCNLRCVYCMPEEGMKFEPDHRLMTYEEITEVVQVLAPLGIKKLRITGGEPLVRKGLDRLIAKLSDVPGIEDIALSTNGIYLAQFADRLKAAGLTRVNISLDSLVPERFAMITRGGDVRKVLEGLQASYRVGFHPIKLNVVLMKGINDNEVAQFLRMSYEQPIHIRFIEYMPIGNDGVGWRTG
;
A
#
# COMPACT_ATOMS: atom_id res chain seq x y z
N MET A 1 2.85 -15.90 31.03
CA MET A 1 3.55 -16.19 29.77
C MET A 1 2.65 -15.69 28.67
N PRO A 2 3.09 -14.89 27.71
CA PRO A 2 2.27 -14.61 26.58
C PRO A 2 2.14 -15.91 25.78
N ASN A 3 1.00 -16.55 25.90
CA ASN A 3 0.61 -17.57 24.93
C ASN A 3 0.53 -16.85 23.59
N ASN A 4 1.50 -17.06 22.72
CA ASN A 4 1.37 -16.64 21.34
C ASN A 4 0.68 -17.78 20.56
N PRO A 5 -0.66 -17.79 20.48
CA PRO A 5 -1.40 -18.87 19.83
C PRO A 5 -1.33 -18.79 18.30
N LEU A 6 -0.76 -17.72 17.74
CA LEU A 6 -0.63 -17.53 16.29
C LEU A 6 0.70 -18.10 15.77
N VAL A 7 0.96 -19.35 16.07
CA VAL A 7 2.10 -20.13 15.56
C VAL A 7 1.54 -21.24 14.68
N ASP A 8 2.00 -21.33 13.45
CA ASP A 8 1.56 -22.38 12.54
C ASP A 8 2.28 -23.72 12.82
N PRO A 9 1.85 -24.83 12.19
CA PRO A 9 2.46 -26.16 12.37
C PRO A 9 3.96 -26.22 12.01
N PHE A 10 4.49 -25.22 11.32
CA PHE A 10 5.91 -25.11 10.95
C PHE A 10 6.71 -24.23 11.92
N GLY A 11 6.11 -23.78 13.02
CA GLY A 11 6.75 -22.93 14.02
C GLY A 11 6.87 -21.45 13.61
N ARG A 12 6.19 -21.00 12.54
CA ARG A 12 6.21 -19.59 12.12
C ARG A 12 5.25 -18.79 12.99
N VAL A 13 5.77 -17.68 13.54
CA VAL A 13 4.98 -16.74 14.33
C VAL A 13 4.30 -15.75 13.41
N HIS A 14 2.99 -15.61 13.51
CA HIS A 14 2.19 -14.64 12.79
C HIS A 14 1.98 -13.40 13.65
N ASP A 15 2.84 -12.40 13.49
CA ASP A 15 2.78 -11.12 14.22
C ASP A 15 2.27 -9.95 13.37
N TYR A 16 1.83 -10.24 12.14
CA TYR A 16 1.53 -9.25 11.11
C TYR A 16 0.15 -9.46 10.49
N LEU A 17 -0.66 -8.40 10.46
CA LEU A 17 -2.00 -8.39 9.88
C LEU A 17 -2.09 -7.39 8.72
N ARG A 18 -2.68 -7.82 7.60
CA ARG A 18 -3.05 -6.94 6.50
C ARG A 18 -4.55 -6.68 6.53
N ILE A 19 -4.93 -5.41 6.45
CA ILE A 19 -6.33 -4.97 6.54
C ILE A 19 -6.66 -4.22 5.24
N SER A 20 -7.51 -4.82 4.40
CA SER A 20 -8.09 -4.15 3.24
C SER A 20 -9.28 -3.32 3.71
N VAL A 21 -9.16 -2.00 3.60
CA VAL A 21 -10.21 -1.09 4.11
C VAL A 21 -11.23 -0.71 3.04
N THR A 22 -10.93 -0.95 1.76
CA THR A 22 -11.83 -0.66 0.64
C THR A 22 -11.35 -1.40 -0.61
N ASP A 23 -12.25 -1.72 -1.51
CA ASP A 23 -11.95 -2.19 -2.87
C ASP A 23 -11.87 -1.03 -3.89
N HIS A 24 -12.37 0.16 -3.52
CA HIS A 24 -12.32 1.34 -4.38
C HIS A 24 -10.89 1.82 -4.61
N CYS A 25 -10.58 2.22 -5.85
CA CYS A 25 -9.31 2.83 -6.22
C CYS A 25 -9.56 3.99 -7.18
N ASN A 26 -8.74 5.03 -7.08
CA ASN A 26 -8.74 6.17 -7.99
C ASN A 26 -7.89 5.97 -9.26
N LEU A 27 -7.20 4.84 -9.37
CA LEU A 27 -6.47 4.40 -10.56
C LEU A 27 -7.07 3.12 -11.14
N ARG A 28 -6.67 2.80 -12.38
CA ARG A 28 -7.14 1.61 -13.13
C ARG A 28 -5.95 0.89 -13.77
N CYS A 29 -4.93 0.56 -12.95
CA CYS A 29 -3.69 -0.03 -13.47
C CYS A 29 -3.95 -1.25 -14.34
N VAL A 30 -3.26 -1.32 -15.47
CA VAL A 30 -3.46 -2.33 -16.53
C VAL A 30 -3.32 -3.76 -16.05
N TYR A 31 -2.53 -3.99 -15.00
CA TYR A 31 -2.31 -5.31 -14.40
C TYR A 31 -3.23 -5.62 -13.22
N CYS A 32 -4.06 -4.65 -12.78
CA CYS A 32 -4.85 -4.77 -11.55
C CYS A 32 -6.36 -4.79 -11.82
N MET A 33 -6.81 -3.99 -12.77
CA MET A 33 -8.23 -3.83 -13.09
C MET A 33 -8.48 -3.90 -14.59
N PRO A 34 -9.59 -4.54 -15.03
CA PRO A 34 -10.02 -4.51 -16.42
C PRO A 34 -10.32 -3.08 -16.87
N GLU A 35 -10.27 -2.84 -18.17
CA GLU A 35 -10.48 -1.49 -18.74
C GLU A 35 -11.90 -0.98 -18.50
N GLU A 36 -12.87 -1.87 -18.56
CA GLU A 36 -14.30 -1.58 -18.29
C GLU A 36 -14.54 -1.19 -16.82
N GLY A 37 -13.54 -1.38 -15.97
CA GLY A 37 -13.65 -1.19 -14.53
C GLY A 37 -14.17 -2.41 -13.79
N MET A 38 -14.30 -2.27 -12.47
CA MET A 38 -14.86 -3.30 -11.60
C MET A 38 -16.12 -2.79 -10.92
N LYS A 39 -17.02 -3.71 -10.62
CA LYS A 39 -18.14 -3.42 -9.73
C LYS A 39 -17.65 -3.47 -8.29
N PHE A 40 -17.60 -2.31 -7.65
CA PHE A 40 -17.17 -2.19 -6.26
C PHE A 40 -18.30 -2.54 -5.29
N GLU A 41 -17.93 -3.02 -4.12
CA GLU A 41 -18.89 -3.26 -3.05
C GLU A 41 -19.43 -1.92 -2.50
N PRO A 42 -20.72 -1.84 -2.19
CA PRO A 42 -21.27 -0.65 -1.54
C PRO A 42 -20.65 -0.42 -0.16
N ASP A 43 -20.46 0.83 0.24
CA ASP A 43 -19.83 1.21 1.50
C ASP A 43 -20.43 0.53 2.74
N HIS A 44 -21.74 0.24 2.74
CA HIS A 44 -22.41 -0.43 3.86
C HIS A 44 -22.06 -1.92 4.01
N ARG A 45 -21.38 -2.53 3.04
CA ARG A 45 -20.85 -3.90 3.12
C ARG A 45 -19.39 -3.94 3.59
N LEU A 46 -18.71 -2.80 3.61
CA LEU A 46 -17.38 -2.72 4.16
C LEU A 46 -17.45 -2.69 5.68
N MET A 47 -16.52 -3.35 6.35
CA MET A 47 -16.38 -3.23 7.80
C MET A 47 -16.23 -1.76 8.19
N THR A 48 -16.90 -1.35 9.25
CA THR A 48 -16.73 -0.04 9.88
C THR A 48 -15.34 0.06 10.52
N TYR A 49 -14.91 1.27 10.84
CA TYR A 49 -13.62 1.45 11.53
C TYR A 49 -13.66 0.91 12.96
N GLU A 50 -14.84 0.92 13.58
CA GLU A 50 -15.11 0.32 14.87
C GLU A 50 -14.92 -1.19 14.82
N GLU A 51 -15.56 -1.88 13.89
CA GLU A 51 -15.41 -3.34 13.70
C GLU A 51 -13.97 -3.74 13.40
N ILE A 52 -13.26 -2.98 12.54
CA ILE A 52 -11.83 -3.22 12.26
C ILE A 52 -11.02 -3.08 13.55
N THR A 53 -11.32 -2.08 14.38
CA THR A 53 -10.61 -1.85 15.64
C THR A 53 -10.88 -2.99 16.63
N GLU A 54 -12.12 -3.46 16.74
CA GLU A 54 -12.49 -4.60 17.58
C GLU A 54 -11.73 -5.87 17.18
N VAL A 55 -11.65 -6.16 15.87
CA VAL A 55 -10.85 -7.29 15.37
C VAL A 55 -9.39 -7.18 15.80
N VAL A 56 -8.79 -5.99 15.67
CA VAL A 56 -7.39 -5.79 16.05
C VAL A 56 -7.21 -5.90 17.57
N GLN A 57 -8.15 -5.41 18.38
CA GLN A 57 -8.15 -5.55 19.84
C GLN A 57 -8.18 -7.01 20.29
N VAL A 58 -8.90 -7.88 19.57
CA VAL A 58 -8.93 -9.33 19.83
C VAL A 58 -7.62 -10.00 19.41
N LEU A 59 -7.00 -9.56 18.30
CA LEU A 59 -5.80 -10.21 17.74
C LEU A 59 -4.49 -9.72 18.39
N ALA A 60 -4.44 -8.50 18.91
CA ALA A 60 -3.23 -7.97 19.54
C ALA A 60 -2.76 -8.81 20.76
N PRO A 61 -3.62 -9.21 21.72
CA PRO A 61 -3.23 -10.12 22.79
C PRO A 61 -2.77 -11.51 22.31
N LEU A 62 -3.17 -11.90 21.10
CA LEU A 62 -2.76 -13.14 20.45
C LEU A 62 -1.40 -13.04 19.74
N GLY A 63 -0.74 -11.86 19.78
CA GLY A 63 0.62 -11.67 19.28
C GLY A 63 0.71 -10.86 17.98
N ILE A 64 -0.39 -10.34 17.42
CA ILE A 64 -0.33 -9.39 16.32
C ILE A 64 0.24 -8.06 16.85
N LYS A 65 1.32 -7.60 16.21
CA LYS A 65 2.05 -6.37 16.58
C LYS A 65 2.16 -5.37 15.43
N LYS A 66 2.04 -5.85 14.20
CA LYS A 66 2.27 -5.08 12.98
C LYS A 66 1.03 -5.08 12.12
N LEU A 67 0.61 -3.90 11.70
CA LEU A 67 -0.54 -3.73 10.82
C LEU A 67 -0.10 -3.16 9.48
N ARG A 68 -0.79 -3.59 8.41
CA ARG A 68 -0.68 -2.95 7.11
C ARG A 68 -2.06 -2.62 6.58
N ILE A 69 -2.32 -1.34 6.51
CA ILE A 69 -3.54 -0.83 5.88
C ILE A 69 -3.33 -0.84 4.37
N THR A 70 -4.29 -1.43 3.67
CA THR A 70 -4.29 -1.59 2.22
C THR A 70 -5.73 -1.55 1.69
N GLY A 71 -5.94 -1.90 0.42
CA GLY A 71 -7.25 -1.95 -0.22
C GLY A 71 -7.08 -1.87 -1.73
N GLY A 72 -8.05 -1.27 -2.41
CA GLY A 72 -7.80 -0.64 -3.70
C GLY A 72 -6.82 0.52 -3.47
N GLU A 73 -7.34 1.71 -3.13
CA GLU A 73 -6.52 2.80 -2.59
C GLU A 73 -7.08 3.25 -1.23
N PRO A 74 -6.38 2.99 -0.12
CA PRO A 74 -6.89 3.32 1.22
C PRO A 74 -7.22 4.79 1.42
N LEU A 75 -6.48 5.70 0.76
CA LEU A 75 -6.66 7.14 0.91
C LEU A 75 -7.94 7.68 0.26
N VAL A 76 -8.68 6.86 -0.51
CA VAL A 76 -10.02 7.25 -0.99
C VAL A 76 -11.10 7.07 0.08
N ARG A 77 -10.85 6.19 1.06
CA ARG A 77 -11.80 5.99 2.17
C ARG A 77 -11.69 7.14 3.17
N LYS A 78 -12.78 7.89 3.33
CA LYS A 78 -12.82 9.07 4.21
C LYS A 78 -12.50 8.71 5.67
N GLY A 79 -11.69 9.55 6.33
CA GLY A 79 -11.40 9.40 7.75
C GLY A 79 -10.43 8.27 8.09
N LEU A 80 -9.58 7.85 7.14
CA LEU A 80 -8.57 6.81 7.37
C LEU A 80 -7.62 7.16 8.53
N ASP A 81 -7.32 8.44 8.71
CA ASP A 81 -6.55 8.95 9.84
C ASP A 81 -7.21 8.60 11.19
N ARG A 82 -8.55 8.61 11.28
CA ARG A 82 -9.27 8.23 12.50
C ARG A 82 -9.11 6.72 12.80
N LEU A 83 -9.15 5.88 11.76
CA LEU A 83 -8.87 4.46 11.94
C LEU A 83 -7.44 4.25 12.44
N ILE A 84 -6.47 4.91 11.82
CA ILE A 84 -5.05 4.77 12.21
C ILE A 84 -4.86 5.21 13.67
N ALA A 85 -5.48 6.31 14.10
CA ALA A 85 -5.44 6.74 15.50
C ALA A 85 -6.02 5.68 16.45
N LYS A 86 -7.22 5.14 16.14
CA LYS A 86 -7.81 4.05 16.93
C LYS A 86 -6.89 2.82 17.02
N LEU A 87 -6.25 2.46 15.92
CA LEU A 87 -5.35 1.30 15.86
C LEU A 87 -4.04 1.55 16.60
N SER A 88 -3.52 2.78 16.60
CA SER A 88 -2.31 3.15 17.34
C SER A 88 -2.51 3.13 18.86
N ASP A 89 -3.74 3.31 19.32
CA ASP A 89 -4.12 3.23 20.73
C ASP A 89 -4.30 1.80 21.24
N VAL A 90 -4.32 0.79 20.35
CA VAL A 90 -4.49 -0.61 20.75
C VAL A 90 -3.21 -1.13 21.42
N PRO A 91 -3.26 -1.56 22.68
CA PRO A 91 -2.09 -2.10 23.38
C PRO A 91 -1.48 -3.30 22.64
N GLY A 92 -0.16 -3.27 22.44
CA GLY A 92 0.58 -4.34 21.76
C GLY A 92 0.79 -4.10 20.26
N ILE A 93 0.14 -3.12 19.65
CA ILE A 93 0.43 -2.70 18.27
C ILE A 93 1.66 -1.79 18.30
N GLU A 94 2.69 -2.19 17.56
CA GLU A 94 4.01 -1.54 17.55
C GLU A 94 4.29 -0.81 16.23
N ASP A 95 3.64 -1.23 15.12
CA ASP A 95 3.94 -0.74 13.78
C ASP A 95 2.69 -0.70 12.89
N ILE A 96 2.40 0.46 12.33
CA ILE A 96 1.30 0.64 11.37
C ILE A 96 1.86 1.15 10.05
N ALA A 97 1.72 0.35 9.01
CA ALA A 97 2.14 0.66 7.66
C ALA A 97 0.95 0.94 6.74
N LEU A 98 1.12 1.85 5.80
CA LEU A 98 0.16 2.10 4.73
C LEU A 98 0.74 1.63 3.39
N SER A 99 -0.06 0.92 2.58
CA SER A 99 0.23 0.70 1.15
C SER A 99 -0.69 1.59 0.33
N THR A 100 -0.12 2.41 -0.54
CA THR A 100 -0.85 3.43 -1.30
C THR A 100 -0.25 3.60 -2.69
N ASN A 101 -1.06 4.06 -3.66
CA ASN A 101 -0.56 4.52 -4.95
C ASN A 101 0.08 5.92 -4.89
N GLY A 102 0.03 6.59 -3.75
CA GLY A 102 0.72 7.86 -3.49
C GLY A 102 0.05 9.12 -4.01
N ILE A 103 -0.98 9.04 -4.87
CA ILE A 103 -1.62 10.21 -5.51
C ILE A 103 -2.15 11.23 -4.48
N TYR A 104 -2.70 10.73 -3.38
CA TYR A 104 -3.26 11.60 -2.32
C TYR A 104 -2.33 11.76 -1.11
N LEU A 105 -1.17 11.10 -1.11
CA LEU A 105 -0.34 11.01 0.08
C LEU A 105 0.16 12.38 0.57
N ALA A 106 0.51 13.29 -0.35
CA ALA A 106 0.94 14.64 0.01
C ALA A 106 -0.10 15.41 0.84
N GLN A 107 -1.40 15.20 0.55
CA GLN A 107 -2.50 15.88 1.22
C GLN A 107 -2.76 15.33 2.63
N PHE A 108 -2.41 14.07 2.88
CA PHE A 108 -2.75 13.37 4.11
C PHE A 108 -1.56 13.09 5.01
N ALA A 109 -0.31 13.26 4.54
CA ALA A 109 0.91 12.84 5.24
C ALA A 109 0.99 13.34 6.68
N ASP A 110 0.75 14.62 6.92
CA ASP A 110 0.82 15.22 8.26
C ASP A 110 -0.24 14.61 9.20
N ARG A 111 -1.48 14.46 8.73
CA ARG A 111 -2.58 13.88 9.51
C ARG A 111 -2.36 12.39 9.81
N LEU A 112 -1.86 11.64 8.83
CA LEU A 112 -1.53 10.23 9.01
C LEU A 112 -0.38 10.05 10.01
N LYS A 113 0.64 10.91 9.96
CA LYS A 113 1.74 10.90 10.92
C LYS A 113 1.27 11.22 12.33
N ALA A 114 0.46 12.25 12.48
CA ALA A 114 -0.14 12.62 13.77
C ALA A 114 -1.06 11.51 14.34
N ALA A 115 -1.70 10.73 13.48
CA ALA A 115 -2.53 9.59 13.86
C ALA A 115 -1.73 8.32 14.26
N GLY A 116 -0.39 8.33 14.13
CA GLY A 116 0.43 7.19 14.52
C GLY A 116 0.90 6.29 13.37
N LEU A 117 0.71 6.70 12.09
CA LEU A 117 1.29 5.97 10.98
C LEU A 117 2.82 6.02 11.04
N THR A 118 3.48 4.86 10.97
CA THR A 118 4.94 4.75 11.11
C THR A 118 5.65 4.80 9.77
N ARG A 119 5.12 4.13 8.76
CA ARG A 119 5.79 3.94 7.46
C ARG A 119 4.83 3.79 6.30
N VAL A 120 5.37 4.01 5.08
CA VAL A 120 4.60 3.91 3.85
C VAL A 120 5.27 2.98 2.82
N ASN A 121 4.42 2.28 2.06
CA ASN A 121 4.81 1.57 0.86
C ASN A 121 4.05 2.22 -0.30
N ILE A 122 4.77 2.87 -1.20
CA ILE A 122 4.21 3.60 -2.32
C ILE A 122 4.38 2.76 -3.58
N SER A 123 3.32 2.56 -4.34
CA SER A 123 3.40 1.95 -5.66
C SER A 123 3.78 2.99 -6.70
N LEU A 124 4.88 2.74 -7.43
CA LEU A 124 5.42 3.66 -8.42
C LEU A 124 6.11 2.87 -9.54
N ASP A 125 5.37 2.54 -10.59
CA ASP A 125 5.85 1.64 -11.63
C ASP A 125 6.67 2.32 -12.72
N SER A 126 6.65 3.64 -12.81
CA SER A 126 7.46 4.41 -13.76
C SER A 126 7.73 5.82 -13.24
N LEU A 127 8.91 6.34 -13.57
CA LEU A 127 9.32 7.73 -13.34
C LEU A 127 9.01 8.62 -14.56
N VAL A 128 8.66 8.01 -15.69
CA VAL A 128 8.31 8.69 -16.94
C VAL A 128 6.82 9.00 -16.94
N PRO A 129 6.41 10.29 -17.04
CA PRO A 129 5.00 10.69 -16.90
C PRO A 129 4.04 9.98 -17.84
N GLU A 130 4.38 9.89 -19.11
CA GLU A 130 3.55 9.27 -20.15
C GLU A 130 3.39 7.77 -19.90
N ARG A 131 4.46 7.11 -19.46
CA ARG A 131 4.46 5.68 -19.15
C ARG A 131 3.67 5.40 -17.87
N PHE A 132 3.85 6.20 -16.83
CA PHE A 132 3.06 6.09 -15.61
C PHE A 132 1.58 6.29 -15.90
N ALA A 133 1.23 7.30 -16.69
CA ALA A 133 -0.16 7.55 -17.10
C ALA A 133 -0.74 6.37 -17.90
N MET A 134 0.04 5.76 -18.79
CA MET A 134 -0.35 4.58 -19.56
C MET A 134 -0.58 3.37 -18.65
N ILE A 135 0.37 3.06 -17.75
CA ILE A 135 0.27 1.90 -16.84
C ILE A 135 -0.92 2.06 -15.88
N THR A 136 -1.15 3.25 -15.36
CA THR A 136 -2.18 3.53 -14.36
C THR A 136 -3.53 3.96 -14.94
N ARG A 137 -3.60 4.09 -16.28
CA ARG A 137 -4.75 4.62 -17.02
C ARG A 137 -5.18 6.01 -16.51
N GLY A 138 -4.23 6.95 -16.53
CA GLY A 138 -4.48 8.37 -16.28
C GLY A 138 -3.92 8.95 -14.97
N GLY A 139 -3.08 8.20 -14.26
CA GLY A 139 -2.39 8.72 -13.07
C GLY A 139 -1.34 9.78 -13.42
N ASP A 140 -1.06 10.66 -12.46
CA ASP A 140 -0.02 11.69 -12.56
C ASP A 140 1.14 11.34 -11.61
N VAL A 141 2.29 10.96 -12.17
CA VAL A 141 3.49 10.61 -11.41
C VAL A 141 4.00 11.75 -10.52
N ARG A 142 3.78 13.00 -10.92
CA ARG A 142 4.20 14.19 -10.14
C ARG A 142 3.54 14.19 -8.77
N LYS A 143 2.25 13.84 -8.69
CA LYS A 143 1.53 13.71 -7.40
C LYS A 143 2.11 12.61 -6.50
N VAL A 144 2.55 11.50 -7.10
CA VAL A 144 3.22 10.43 -6.34
C VAL A 144 4.56 10.90 -5.79
N LEU A 145 5.34 11.63 -6.59
CA LEU A 145 6.62 12.20 -6.16
C LEU A 145 6.42 13.29 -5.08
N GLU A 146 5.38 14.11 -5.17
CA GLU A 146 4.97 15.03 -4.09
C GLU A 146 4.62 14.25 -2.82
N GLY A 147 3.92 13.12 -2.93
CA GLY A 147 3.62 12.21 -1.83
C GLY A 147 4.88 11.61 -1.19
N LEU A 148 5.86 11.25 -2.01
CA LEU A 148 7.17 10.78 -1.56
C LEU A 148 7.90 11.88 -0.78
N GLN A 149 7.95 13.10 -1.29
CA GLN A 149 8.56 14.25 -0.61
C GLN A 149 7.86 14.57 0.72
N ALA A 150 6.54 14.55 0.73
CA ALA A 150 5.78 14.72 1.96
C ALA A 150 6.10 13.63 2.99
N SER A 151 6.31 12.38 2.54
CA SER A 151 6.69 11.26 3.41
C SER A 151 8.05 11.49 4.10
N TYR A 152 9.02 12.05 3.40
CA TYR A 152 10.29 12.47 4.01
C TYR A 152 10.10 13.58 5.03
N ARG A 153 9.37 14.62 4.65
CA ARG A 153 9.14 15.79 5.49
C ARG A 153 8.53 15.41 6.85
N VAL A 154 7.54 14.51 6.86
CA VAL A 154 6.87 14.08 8.10
C VAL A 154 7.62 12.96 8.84
N GLY A 155 8.70 12.42 8.28
CA GLY A 155 9.52 11.40 8.90
C GLY A 155 8.88 10.02 8.93
N PHE A 156 8.22 9.58 7.85
CA PHE A 156 7.90 8.15 7.69
C PHE A 156 9.19 7.36 7.45
N HIS A 157 9.35 6.26 8.19
CA HIS A 157 10.52 5.40 8.02
C HIS A 157 10.21 3.95 8.39
N PRO A 158 10.65 2.96 7.57
CA PRO A 158 11.21 3.13 6.23
C PRO A 158 10.15 3.51 5.18
N ILE A 159 10.58 4.24 4.15
CA ILE A 159 9.80 4.45 2.94
C ILE A 159 10.18 3.36 1.93
N LYS A 160 9.16 2.71 1.34
CA LYS A 160 9.38 1.66 0.34
C LYS A 160 8.65 2.01 -0.93
N LEU A 161 9.32 1.91 -2.08
CA LEU A 161 8.71 1.97 -3.39
C LEU A 161 8.56 0.55 -3.94
N ASN A 162 7.34 0.19 -4.32
CA ASN A 162 7.04 -1.05 -5.02
C ASN A 162 6.91 -0.75 -6.50
N VAL A 163 7.66 -1.48 -7.32
CA VAL A 163 7.72 -1.32 -8.78
C VAL A 163 7.39 -2.66 -9.41
N VAL A 164 6.25 -2.77 -10.07
CA VAL A 164 5.93 -3.95 -10.87
C VAL A 164 6.71 -3.85 -12.18
N LEU A 165 7.67 -4.76 -12.38
CA LEU A 165 8.48 -4.78 -13.59
C LEU A 165 7.73 -5.48 -14.73
N MET A 166 7.64 -4.77 -15.85
CA MET A 166 6.96 -5.20 -17.06
C MET A 166 7.93 -5.10 -18.23
N LYS A 167 8.37 -6.27 -18.76
CA LYS A 167 9.33 -6.36 -19.86
C LYS A 167 8.86 -5.56 -21.07
N GLY A 168 9.73 -4.74 -21.65
CA GLY A 168 9.43 -3.88 -22.79
C GLY A 168 8.57 -2.65 -22.47
N ILE A 169 8.17 -2.46 -21.21
CA ILE A 169 7.41 -1.30 -20.76
C ILE A 169 8.25 -0.40 -19.86
N ASN A 170 8.64 -0.89 -18.66
CA ASN A 170 9.37 -0.10 -17.67
C ASN A 170 10.67 -0.75 -17.20
N ASP A 171 11.08 -1.87 -17.75
CA ASP A 171 12.30 -2.60 -17.40
C ASP A 171 13.58 -1.81 -17.68
N ASN A 172 13.55 -0.84 -18.60
CA ASN A 172 14.64 0.09 -18.86
C ASN A 172 14.82 1.18 -17.77
N GLU A 173 13.90 1.30 -16.80
CA GLU A 173 13.98 2.27 -15.69
C GLU A 173 14.67 1.70 -14.43
N VAL A 174 15.02 0.42 -14.40
CA VAL A 174 15.64 -0.23 -13.23
C VAL A 174 16.85 0.56 -12.71
N ALA A 175 17.73 1.00 -13.61
CA ALA A 175 18.91 1.77 -13.23
C ALA A 175 18.56 3.12 -12.57
N GLN A 176 17.46 3.76 -13.00
CA GLN A 176 17.00 5.03 -12.42
C GLN A 176 16.44 4.81 -11.01
N PHE A 177 15.64 3.76 -10.81
CA PHE A 177 15.14 3.39 -9.47
C PHE A 177 16.29 3.02 -8.52
N LEU A 178 17.28 2.27 -8.98
CA LEU A 178 18.46 1.93 -8.17
C LEU A 178 19.24 3.19 -7.77
N ARG A 179 19.40 4.15 -8.67
CA ARG A 179 20.03 5.44 -8.35
C ARG A 179 19.25 6.18 -7.25
N MET A 180 17.92 6.21 -7.32
CA MET A 180 17.10 6.80 -6.26
C MET A 180 17.37 6.16 -4.90
N SER A 181 17.51 4.84 -4.82
CA SER A 181 17.79 4.15 -3.55
C SER A 181 19.21 4.40 -3.02
N TYR A 182 20.15 4.76 -3.89
CA TYR A 182 21.49 5.16 -3.50
C TYR A 182 21.54 6.60 -2.99
N GLU A 183 20.78 7.49 -3.62
CA GLU A 183 20.75 8.92 -3.31
C GLU A 183 19.83 9.29 -2.15
N GLN A 184 18.85 8.45 -1.84
CA GLN A 184 17.78 8.74 -0.88
C GLN A 184 17.53 7.53 0.04
N PRO A 185 17.10 7.75 1.30
CA PRO A 185 16.85 6.66 2.26
C PRO A 185 15.53 5.93 1.97
N ILE A 186 15.43 5.34 0.79
CA ILE A 186 14.28 4.55 0.34
C ILE A 186 14.69 3.13 0.00
N HIS A 187 13.74 2.20 0.13
CA HIS A 187 13.91 0.83 -0.31
C HIS A 187 13.12 0.62 -1.59
N ILE A 188 13.79 0.30 -2.69
CA ILE A 188 13.13 -0.12 -3.91
C ILE A 188 12.86 -1.62 -3.85
N ARG A 189 11.65 -2.02 -4.22
CA ARG A 189 11.22 -3.40 -4.32
C ARG A 189 10.70 -3.64 -5.73
N PHE A 190 11.46 -4.35 -6.51
CA PHE A 190 10.98 -4.84 -7.79
C PHE A 190 10.09 -6.06 -7.56
N ILE A 191 8.93 -6.04 -8.17
CA ILE A 191 7.91 -7.09 -8.09
C ILE A 191 7.78 -7.65 -9.50
N GLU A 192 7.92 -8.95 -9.63
CA GLU A 192 7.66 -9.63 -10.89
C GLU A 192 6.19 -9.49 -11.27
N TYR A 193 5.95 -9.17 -12.53
CA TYR A 193 4.60 -9.15 -13.07
C TYR A 193 4.00 -10.56 -13.03
N MET A 194 2.84 -10.68 -12.40
CA MET A 194 2.06 -11.93 -12.38
C MET A 194 0.77 -11.71 -13.15
N PRO A 195 0.49 -12.50 -14.21
CA PRO A 195 -0.77 -12.41 -14.95
C PRO A 195 -1.92 -13.01 -14.11
N ILE A 196 -2.42 -12.22 -13.17
CA ILE A 196 -3.55 -12.57 -12.33
C ILE A 196 -4.78 -11.89 -12.94
N GLY A 197 -5.56 -12.63 -13.73
CA GLY A 197 -6.76 -12.13 -14.38
C GLY A 197 -6.87 -12.64 -15.82
N ASN A 198 -8.10 -12.72 -16.33
CA ASN A 198 -8.39 -13.20 -17.68
C ASN A 198 -8.19 -12.12 -18.76
N ASP A 199 -7.62 -10.99 -18.41
CA ASP A 199 -7.68 -9.81 -19.25
C ASP A 199 -6.48 -9.77 -20.16
N GLY A 200 -6.55 -10.45 -21.24
CA GLY A 200 -5.96 -10.23 -22.57
C GLY A 200 -4.86 -9.20 -22.83
N VAL A 201 -4.26 -8.59 -21.82
CA VAL A 201 -2.95 -7.96 -21.89
C VAL A 201 -1.95 -9.11 -21.96
N GLY A 202 -2.02 -9.80 -23.09
CA GLY A 202 -1.16 -10.91 -23.40
C GLY A 202 0.28 -10.44 -23.40
N TRP A 203 0.95 -10.67 -22.30
CA TRP A 203 2.39 -10.79 -22.31
C TRP A 203 2.71 -11.99 -23.16
N ARG A 204 2.87 -11.74 -24.45
CA ARG A 204 3.48 -12.70 -25.33
C ARG A 204 4.90 -12.85 -24.83
N THR A 205 5.12 -13.93 -24.09
CA THR A 205 6.47 -14.52 -23.93
C THR A 205 6.90 -14.95 -25.31
N GLY A 206 7.59 -14.10 -26.03
CA GLY A 206 8.35 -14.41 -27.22
C GLY A 206 9.81 -14.36 -26.85
#